data_3dba26840ce51769849284bf59c50a50
#
_entry.id   3dba26840ce51769849284bf59c50a50
#
_cell.length_a   1.000
_cell.length_b   1.000
_cell.length_c   1.000
_cell.angle_alpha   90.00
_cell.angle_beta   90.00
_cell.angle_gamma   90.00
#
_symmetry.space_group_name_H-M   'P 1'
#
loop_
_entity.id
_entity.type
_entity.pdbx_description
1 polymer ?
#
loop_
_entity_poly.entity_id
_entity_poly.type
_entity_poly.pdbx_seq_one_letter_code
_entity_poly.pdbx_strand_id
1 'polypeptide(L)'
;MKALKIHGAGHMTTEQVPVPEPGVGEVRVRMQYGGICGSDLHYFFEGRNGEFEVLEPFTPGHEMSGVVDLDPSGRLAAGTPVAIAPATYGTPEAGIEDRRHLWPGGTYFGSASTRPHTQGGMQEYRVVQDFMIRPLPEGLATDAAALAEPLAVALHALRMAGGVAGRTVLVTGCGPIGLCVAAACAAQGAARVDATDALEGPLDRARSVGAATTYRAGVDDVPATAYDTVFECSGAAPAVSQALRSVRRAGTVAQVGMLPDQPVGVNLAPFVSKEVTFTGCFRFDDEIDEAIELLAAHPEIARVITHVIPADRVQEAFDIARDSQQSGKVVVSLWLDS
;
A
#
# COMPACT_ATOMS: atom_id res chain seq x y z
N MET A 1 -4.75 16.40 -21.81
CA MET A 1 -3.94 15.35 -21.19
C MET A 1 -4.71 14.04 -21.13
N LYS A 2 -4.02 12.91 -21.12
CA LYS A 2 -4.61 11.59 -20.94
C LYS A 2 -4.88 11.30 -19.43
N ALA A 3 -5.98 10.63 -19.13
CA ALA A 3 -6.32 10.13 -17.82
C ALA A 3 -7.02 8.77 -17.93
N LEU A 4 -6.68 7.84 -17.05
CA LEU A 4 -7.45 6.60 -16.90
C LEU A 4 -8.73 6.91 -16.15
N LYS A 5 -9.86 6.28 -16.55
CA LYS A 5 -11.15 6.43 -15.92
C LYS A 5 -11.80 5.08 -15.71
N ILE A 6 -12.13 4.76 -14.46
CA ILE A 6 -13.01 3.64 -14.11
C ILE A 6 -14.45 4.15 -14.10
N HIS A 7 -15.31 3.52 -14.89
CA HIS A 7 -16.73 3.86 -15.01
C HIS A 7 -17.64 2.90 -14.23
N GLY A 8 -17.09 1.80 -13.74
CA GLY A 8 -17.77 0.72 -13.04
C GLY A 8 -17.15 -0.62 -13.36
N ALA A 9 -17.80 -1.70 -12.95
CA ALA A 9 -17.28 -3.06 -13.10
C ALA A 9 -16.91 -3.41 -14.53
N GLY A 10 -15.65 -3.77 -14.77
CA GLY A 10 -15.10 -4.18 -16.06
C GLY A 10 -15.00 -3.06 -17.11
N HIS A 11 -15.27 -1.82 -16.74
CA HIS A 11 -15.24 -0.71 -17.69
C HIS A 11 -14.23 0.37 -17.28
N MET A 12 -13.10 0.41 -17.97
CA MET A 12 -12.04 1.41 -17.83
C MET A 12 -11.65 1.95 -19.20
N THR A 13 -11.42 3.26 -19.29
CA THR A 13 -11.05 3.96 -20.53
C THR A 13 -9.85 4.89 -20.31
N THR A 14 -9.15 5.23 -21.39
CA THR A 14 -8.23 6.36 -21.40
C THR A 14 -8.92 7.53 -22.09
N GLU A 15 -9.07 8.64 -21.36
CA GLU A 15 -9.79 9.82 -21.84
C GLU A 15 -8.88 11.02 -21.99
N GLN A 16 -9.28 11.95 -22.91
CA GLN A 16 -8.68 13.27 -23.01
C GLN A 16 -9.42 14.22 -22.07
N VAL A 17 -8.69 14.78 -21.10
CA VAL A 17 -9.22 15.75 -20.15
C VAL A 17 -8.37 17.02 -20.16
N PRO A 18 -8.90 18.17 -19.71
CA PRO A 18 -8.11 19.41 -19.60
C PRO A 18 -6.89 19.21 -18.70
N VAL A 19 -5.78 19.88 -19.00
CA VAL A 19 -4.63 19.97 -18.09
C VAL A 19 -5.05 20.87 -16.92
N PRO A 20 -4.93 20.42 -15.65
CA PRO A 20 -5.31 21.25 -14.51
C PRO A 20 -4.25 22.33 -14.25
N GLU A 21 -4.68 23.52 -13.83
CA GLU A 21 -3.78 24.59 -13.42
C GLU A 21 -3.70 24.68 -11.89
N PRO A 22 -2.48 24.75 -11.29
CA PRO A 22 -2.32 24.85 -9.86
C PRO A 22 -2.63 26.26 -9.35
N GLY A 23 -3.36 26.34 -8.24
CA GLY A 23 -3.61 27.55 -7.49
C GLY A 23 -2.55 27.83 -6.44
N VAL A 24 -2.86 28.77 -5.54
CA VAL A 24 -1.99 29.09 -4.38
C VAL A 24 -1.98 27.88 -3.42
N GLY A 25 -0.79 27.45 -3.02
CA GLY A 25 -0.60 26.28 -2.14
C GLY A 25 -0.74 24.94 -2.87
N GLU A 26 -0.78 24.96 -4.21
CA GLU A 26 -0.87 23.76 -5.03
C GLU A 26 0.32 23.64 -5.97
N VAL A 27 0.65 22.41 -6.34
CA VAL A 27 1.73 22.06 -7.26
C VAL A 27 1.19 21.12 -8.32
N ARG A 28 1.52 21.37 -9.59
CA ARG A 28 1.25 20.43 -10.68
C ARG A 28 2.42 19.47 -10.82
N VAL A 29 2.10 18.18 -10.76
CA VAL A 29 3.07 17.09 -10.93
C VAL A 29 2.78 16.39 -12.25
N ARG A 30 3.81 16.19 -13.07
CA ARG A 30 3.76 15.23 -14.18
C ARG A 30 3.97 13.86 -13.61
N MET A 31 2.90 13.07 -13.60
CA MET A 31 2.90 11.73 -13.04
C MET A 31 3.68 10.78 -13.94
N GLN A 32 4.54 9.97 -13.36
CA GLN A 32 5.36 9.02 -14.10
C GLN A 32 5.00 7.57 -13.82
N TYR A 33 4.76 7.23 -12.57
CA TYR A 33 4.46 5.87 -12.16
C TYR A 33 3.33 5.83 -11.14
N GLY A 34 2.48 4.81 -11.27
CA GLY A 34 1.39 4.55 -10.34
C GLY A 34 1.29 3.06 -9.99
N GLY A 35 1.41 2.71 -8.72
CA GLY A 35 1.17 1.35 -8.26
C GLY A 35 -0.31 1.00 -8.32
N ILE A 36 -0.62 -0.26 -8.63
CA ILE A 36 -1.98 -0.80 -8.57
C ILE A 36 -2.19 -1.39 -7.17
N CYS A 37 -3.19 -0.84 -6.45
CA CYS A 37 -3.63 -1.34 -5.15
C CYS A 37 -4.78 -2.32 -5.28
N GLY A 38 -5.02 -3.15 -4.26
CA GLY A 38 -6.18 -4.02 -4.17
C GLY A 38 -7.51 -3.27 -4.28
N SER A 39 -7.59 -2.04 -3.76
CA SER A 39 -8.79 -1.20 -3.90
C SER A 39 -9.07 -0.78 -5.35
N ASP A 40 -8.02 -0.50 -6.16
CA ASP A 40 -8.19 -0.22 -7.60
C ASP A 40 -8.74 -1.45 -8.32
N LEU A 41 -8.27 -2.66 -7.96
CA LEU A 41 -8.79 -3.91 -8.51
C LEU A 41 -10.27 -4.11 -8.16
N HIS A 42 -10.67 -3.86 -6.90
CA HIS A 42 -12.07 -3.95 -6.51
C HIS A 42 -12.95 -2.96 -7.27
N TYR A 43 -12.54 -1.69 -7.39
CA TYR A 43 -13.28 -0.71 -8.18
C TYR A 43 -13.43 -1.12 -9.64
N PHE A 44 -12.35 -1.64 -10.24
CA PHE A 44 -12.39 -2.04 -11.65
C PHE A 44 -13.16 -3.35 -11.88
N PHE A 45 -12.89 -4.42 -11.11
CA PHE A 45 -13.51 -5.73 -11.38
C PHE A 45 -14.91 -5.88 -10.78
N GLU A 46 -15.19 -5.21 -9.66
CA GLU A 46 -16.44 -5.36 -8.91
C GLU A 46 -17.32 -4.11 -8.94
N GLY A 47 -16.79 -2.96 -9.42
CA GLY A 47 -17.49 -1.67 -9.43
C GLY A 47 -17.63 -1.04 -8.05
N ARG A 48 -16.96 -1.60 -7.03
CA ARG A 48 -17.05 -1.15 -5.64
C ARG A 48 -15.84 -1.61 -4.83
N ASN A 49 -15.54 -0.91 -3.74
CA ASN A 49 -14.61 -1.35 -2.71
C ASN A 49 -15.31 -1.28 -1.33
N GLY A 50 -15.66 -2.44 -0.78
CA GLY A 50 -16.55 -2.50 0.39
C GLY A 50 -17.92 -1.86 0.08
N GLU A 51 -18.32 -0.88 0.88
CA GLU A 51 -19.56 -0.11 0.69
C GLU A 51 -19.50 0.99 -0.38
N PHE A 52 -18.29 1.35 -0.84
CA PHE A 52 -18.06 2.48 -1.76
C PHE A 52 -18.22 2.04 -3.22
N GLU A 53 -19.35 2.35 -3.81
CA GLU A 53 -19.68 2.05 -5.22
C GLU A 53 -19.14 3.14 -6.16
N VAL A 54 -18.73 2.72 -7.36
CA VAL A 54 -18.40 3.62 -8.47
C VAL A 54 -19.69 4.14 -9.08
N LEU A 55 -20.06 5.39 -8.75
CA LEU A 55 -21.30 6.03 -9.19
C LEU A 55 -21.07 7.09 -10.27
N GLU A 56 -19.84 7.48 -10.49
CA GLU A 56 -19.38 8.40 -11.52
C GLU A 56 -17.96 8.03 -11.96
N PRO A 57 -17.54 8.37 -13.19
CA PRO A 57 -16.19 8.06 -13.64
C PRO A 57 -15.13 8.75 -12.80
N PHE A 58 -14.12 8.01 -12.37
CA PHE A 58 -13.00 8.57 -11.61
C PHE A 58 -11.66 7.97 -12.05
N THR A 59 -10.59 8.74 -11.84
CA THR A 59 -9.21 8.29 -12.05
C THR A 59 -8.75 7.49 -10.86
N PRO A 60 -8.27 6.23 -11.03
CA PRO A 60 -7.70 5.42 -9.94
C PRO A 60 -6.28 5.85 -9.57
N GLY A 61 -5.70 5.19 -8.57
CA GLY A 61 -4.29 5.27 -8.19
C GLY A 61 -3.99 6.26 -7.07
N HIS A 62 -3.32 5.76 -6.04
CA HIS A 62 -2.84 6.52 -4.88
C HIS A 62 -1.39 6.21 -4.50
N GLU A 63 -0.76 5.24 -5.13
CA GLU A 63 0.64 4.88 -4.95
C GLU A 63 1.45 5.56 -6.07
N MET A 64 1.78 6.84 -5.92
CA MET A 64 2.13 7.71 -7.05
C MET A 64 3.49 8.38 -6.90
N SER A 65 4.21 8.46 -8.01
CA SER A 65 5.45 9.21 -8.15
C SER A 65 5.53 9.92 -9.50
N GLY A 66 6.37 10.91 -9.59
CA GLY A 66 6.57 11.69 -10.81
C GLY A 66 7.59 12.81 -10.63
N VAL A 67 7.44 13.87 -11.41
CA VAL A 67 8.29 15.06 -11.31
C VAL A 67 7.45 16.33 -11.22
N VAL A 68 7.91 17.30 -10.49
CA VAL A 68 7.29 18.63 -10.47
C VAL A 68 7.25 19.18 -11.89
N ASP A 69 6.07 19.59 -12.34
CA ASP A 69 5.89 20.29 -13.62
C ASP A 69 5.79 21.81 -13.40
N LEU A 70 4.93 22.24 -12.47
CA LEU A 70 4.73 23.66 -12.17
C LEU A 70 4.45 23.85 -10.66
N ASP A 71 5.31 24.61 -9.99
CA ASP A 71 5.09 25.12 -8.64
C ASP A 71 5.00 26.66 -8.70
N PRO A 72 3.78 27.25 -8.57
CA PRO A 72 3.63 28.71 -8.60
C PRO A 72 4.36 29.42 -7.47
N SER A 73 4.68 28.73 -6.36
CA SER A 73 5.44 29.33 -5.26
C SER A 73 6.94 29.43 -5.54
N GLY A 74 7.46 28.69 -6.53
CA GLY A 74 8.88 28.64 -6.88
C GLY A 74 9.75 27.89 -5.87
N ARG A 75 9.19 27.19 -4.88
CA ARG A 75 9.96 26.41 -3.89
C ARG A 75 10.57 25.15 -4.50
N LEU A 76 9.86 24.51 -5.43
CA LEU A 76 10.31 23.31 -6.11
C LEU A 76 10.58 23.63 -7.59
N ALA A 77 11.76 23.26 -8.05
CA ALA A 77 12.11 23.40 -9.47
C ALA A 77 11.35 22.40 -10.34
N ALA A 78 10.98 22.79 -11.55
CA ALA A 78 10.46 21.85 -12.53
C ALA A 78 11.48 20.72 -12.76
N GLY A 79 10.99 19.49 -12.89
CA GLY A 79 11.82 18.29 -13.02
C GLY A 79 12.25 17.66 -11.68
N THR A 80 12.00 18.30 -10.52
CA THR A 80 12.28 17.69 -9.20
C THR A 80 11.52 16.39 -9.05
N PRO A 81 12.20 15.23 -8.81
CA PRO A 81 11.53 13.95 -8.58
C PRO A 81 10.78 13.96 -7.24
N VAL A 82 9.56 13.42 -7.25
CA VAL A 82 8.69 13.42 -6.07
C VAL A 82 7.86 12.14 -5.94
N ALA A 83 7.56 11.75 -4.70
CA ALA A 83 6.44 10.88 -4.36
C ALA A 83 5.28 11.73 -3.81
N ILE A 84 4.07 11.17 -3.81
CA ILE A 84 2.87 11.88 -3.37
C ILE A 84 2.28 11.18 -2.15
N ALA A 85 2.09 11.93 -1.05
CA ALA A 85 1.25 11.51 0.06
C ALA A 85 -0.24 11.67 -0.34
N PRO A 86 -1.00 10.57 -0.52
CA PRO A 86 -2.28 10.64 -1.24
C PRO A 86 -3.46 11.10 -0.37
N ALA A 87 -3.23 11.36 0.93
CA ALA A 87 -4.29 11.69 1.89
C ALA A 87 -4.44 13.19 2.12
N THR A 88 -5.69 13.64 2.26
CA THR A 88 -6.00 14.86 3.01
C THR A 88 -6.61 14.46 4.36
N TYR A 89 -6.28 15.22 5.39
CA TYR A 89 -6.82 14.95 6.72
C TYR A 89 -8.19 15.60 6.88
N GLY A 90 -9.04 14.96 7.68
CA GLY A 90 -10.36 15.47 8.01
C GLY A 90 -10.36 16.44 9.17
N THR A 91 -11.47 16.48 9.91
CA THR A 91 -11.63 17.33 11.09
C THR A 91 -10.99 16.65 12.30
N PRO A 92 -10.13 17.35 13.07
CA PRO A 92 -9.55 16.80 14.31
C PRO A 92 -10.62 16.26 15.25
N GLU A 93 -10.39 15.05 15.78
CA GLU A 93 -11.29 14.40 16.73
C GLU A 93 -10.59 14.20 18.08
N ALA A 94 -11.30 14.55 19.17
CA ALA A 94 -10.76 14.46 20.51
C ALA A 94 -10.43 13.01 20.92
N GLY A 95 -9.24 12.80 21.47
CA GLY A 95 -8.73 11.49 21.90
C GLY A 95 -7.95 10.73 20.83
N ILE A 96 -7.90 11.25 19.59
CA ILE A 96 -7.09 10.72 18.48
C ILE A 96 -6.36 11.85 17.72
N GLU A 97 -5.98 12.92 18.41
CA GLU A 97 -5.33 14.10 17.82
C GLU A 97 -4.01 13.75 17.10
N ASP A 98 -3.33 12.70 17.55
CA ASP A 98 -2.08 12.14 17.03
C ASP A 98 -2.29 11.09 15.92
N ARG A 99 -3.54 10.87 15.48
CA ARG A 99 -3.91 9.85 14.47
C ARG A 99 -4.72 10.48 13.33
N ARG A 100 -4.11 11.42 12.62
CA ARG A 100 -4.76 12.24 11.58
C ARG A 100 -5.42 11.40 10.48
N HIS A 101 -4.84 10.23 10.16
CA HIS A 101 -5.38 9.29 9.17
C HIS A 101 -6.73 8.68 9.56
N LEU A 102 -7.14 8.79 10.84
CA LEU A 102 -8.45 8.35 11.35
C LEU A 102 -9.47 9.47 11.48
N TRP A 103 -9.08 10.75 11.28
CA TRP A 103 -10.02 11.86 11.42
C TRP A 103 -11.15 11.80 10.40
N PRO A 104 -12.41 12.03 10.80
CA PRO A 104 -13.55 11.97 9.91
C PRO A 104 -13.49 13.04 8.83
N GLY A 105 -13.92 12.69 7.61
CA GLY A 105 -13.99 13.61 6.47
C GLY A 105 -12.68 13.78 5.70
N GLY A 106 -11.63 13.02 6.01
CA GLY A 106 -10.43 12.96 5.18
C GLY A 106 -10.70 12.34 3.81
N THR A 107 -9.87 12.67 2.82
CA THR A 107 -9.97 12.08 1.47
C THR A 107 -8.71 11.31 1.14
N TYR A 108 -8.81 10.42 0.15
CA TYR A 108 -7.70 9.63 -0.35
C TYR A 108 -7.77 9.55 -1.88
N PHE A 109 -6.66 9.67 -2.56
CA PHE A 109 -6.62 9.61 -4.03
C PHE A 109 -7.21 8.28 -4.55
N GLY A 110 -7.87 8.35 -5.70
CA GLY A 110 -8.43 7.18 -6.35
C GLY A 110 -9.50 6.46 -5.51
N SER A 111 -10.34 7.21 -4.78
CA SER A 111 -11.35 6.64 -3.89
C SER A 111 -12.77 7.08 -4.26
N ALA A 112 -13.70 6.11 -4.29
CA ALA A 112 -15.13 6.36 -4.44
C ALA A 112 -15.85 6.63 -3.11
N SER A 113 -15.12 6.80 -1.99
CA SER A 113 -15.70 7.05 -0.67
C SER A 113 -16.31 8.44 -0.50
N THR A 114 -16.05 9.37 -1.43
CA THR A 114 -16.57 10.74 -1.42
C THR A 114 -17.49 11.01 -2.60
N ARG A 115 -18.26 12.10 -2.54
CA ARG A 115 -19.05 12.61 -3.66
C ARG A 115 -18.84 14.12 -3.80
N PRO A 116 -18.30 14.59 -4.95
CA PRO A 116 -17.81 13.76 -6.08
C PRO A 116 -16.66 12.82 -5.65
N HIS A 117 -16.42 11.75 -6.44
CA HIS A 117 -15.34 10.82 -6.16
C HIS A 117 -13.97 11.50 -6.18
N THR A 118 -13.10 11.13 -5.24
CA THR A 118 -11.74 11.68 -5.19
C THR A 118 -10.91 11.09 -6.32
N GLN A 119 -10.51 11.94 -7.26
CA GLN A 119 -9.69 11.55 -8.40
C GLN A 119 -8.29 11.13 -7.95
N GLY A 120 -7.75 10.08 -8.54
CA GLY A 120 -6.40 9.57 -8.30
C GLY A 120 -5.34 10.15 -9.22
N GLY A 121 -4.19 9.50 -9.24
CA GLY A 121 -3.01 9.96 -9.95
C GLY A 121 -2.70 9.24 -11.27
N MET A 122 -3.47 8.23 -11.70
CA MET A 122 -3.21 7.54 -12.99
C MET A 122 -3.65 8.40 -14.18
N GLN A 123 -2.94 9.52 -14.37
CA GLN A 123 -3.11 10.51 -15.42
C GLN A 123 -1.79 11.23 -15.70
N GLU A 124 -1.67 11.97 -16.82
CA GLU A 124 -0.40 12.63 -17.17
C GLU A 124 0.00 13.72 -16.17
N TYR A 125 -0.95 14.55 -15.74
CA TYR A 125 -0.72 15.65 -14.79
C TYR A 125 -1.74 15.61 -13.65
N ARG A 126 -1.27 15.85 -12.44
CA ARG A 126 -2.13 16.00 -11.26
C ARG A 126 -1.75 17.26 -10.49
N VAL A 127 -2.73 18.07 -10.14
CA VAL A 127 -2.57 19.13 -9.15
C VAL A 127 -2.81 18.53 -7.77
N VAL A 128 -1.87 18.78 -6.86
CA VAL A 128 -1.87 18.31 -5.48
C VAL A 128 -1.58 19.47 -4.53
N GLN A 129 -2.02 19.37 -3.29
CA GLN A 129 -1.64 20.34 -2.25
C GLN A 129 -0.12 20.24 -1.99
N ASP A 130 0.52 21.35 -1.70
CA ASP A 130 1.97 21.42 -1.50
C ASP A 130 2.47 20.52 -0.38
N PHE A 131 1.67 20.34 0.69
CA PHE A 131 1.98 19.44 1.81
C PHE A 131 1.95 17.95 1.45
N MET A 132 1.39 17.58 0.29
CA MET A 132 1.35 16.20 -0.20
C MET A 132 2.64 15.82 -0.94
N ILE A 133 3.47 16.79 -1.33
CA ILE A 133 4.70 16.57 -2.09
C ILE A 133 5.82 16.07 -1.19
N ARG A 134 6.52 15.04 -1.65
CA ARG A 134 7.72 14.50 -1.02
C ARG A 134 8.85 14.44 -2.05
N PRO A 135 9.78 15.42 -2.04
CA PRO A 135 10.97 15.37 -2.89
C PRO A 135 11.78 14.11 -2.60
N LEU A 136 12.22 13.43 -3.66
CA LEU A 136 13.00 12.20 -3.51
C LEU A 136 14.47 12.52 -3.21
N PRO A 137 15.13 11.72 -2.36
CA PRO A 137 16.58 11.74 -2.20
C PRO A 137 17.30 11.44 -3.53
N GLU A 138 18.52 11.96 -3.68
CA GLU A 138 19.38 11.67 -4.82
C GLU A 138 19.59 10.15 -4.96
N GLY A 139 19.42 9.64 -6.17
CA GLY A 139 19.59 8.23 -6.50
C GLY A 139 18.34 7.36 -6.34
N LEU A 140 17.28 7.82 -5.69
CA LEU A 140 16.02 7.09 -5.66
C LEU A 140 15.22 7.34 -6.95
N ALA A 141 15.04 6.29 -7.75
CA ALA A 141 14.29 6.35 -8.99
C ALA A 141 12.78 6.47 -8.76
N THR A 142 12.06 7.16 -9.65
CA THR A 142 10.62 7.40 -9.49
C THR A 142 9.78 6.13 -9.60
N ASP A 143 10.19 5.12 -10.36
CA ASP A 143 9.51 3.82 -10.40
C ASP A 143 9.53 3.12 -9.03
N ALA A 144 10.69 3.09 -8.37
CA ALA A 144 10.83 2.56 -7.01
C ALA A 144 10.05 3.42 -5.99
N ALA A 145 9.99 4.73 -6.17
CA ALA A 145 9.28 5.64 -5.29
C ALA A 145 7.75 5.47 -5.33
N ALA A 146 7.19 4.79 -6.33
CA ALA A 146 5.79 4.34 -6.30
C ALA A 146 5.48 3.39 -5.13
N LEU A 147 6.51 2.77 -4.52
CA LEU A 147 6.36 1.97 -3.30
C LEU A 147 6.27 2.81 -2.02
N ALA A 148 6.48 4.12 -2.05
CA ALA A 148 6.50 4.94 -0.82
C ALA A 148 5.19 4.81 -0.03
N GLU A 149 4.05 4.82 -0.71
CA GLU A 149 2.74 4.67 -0.07
C GLU A 149 2.55 3.28 0.56
N PRO A 150 2.64 2.15 -0.17
CA PRO A 150 2.43 0.83 0.45
C PRO A 150 3.50 0.47 1.48
N LEU A 151 4.72 1.01 1.36
CA LEU A 151 5.76 0.85 2.38
C LEU A 151 5.45 1.67 3.64
N ALA A 152 4.85 2.86 3.50
CA ALA A 152 4.38 3.64 4.65
C ALA A 152 3.28 2.89 5.42
N VAL A 153 2.36 2.20 4.73
CA VAL A 153 1.38 1.29 5.36
C VAL A 153 2.09 0.19 6.15
N ALA A 154 3.13 -0.41 5.58
CA ALA A 154 3.93 -1.43 6.28
C ALA A 154 4.63 -0.85 7.52
N LEU A 155 5.27 0.31 7.42
CA LEU A 155 5.94 0.97 8.54
C LEU A 155 4.96 1.36 9.66
N HIS A 156 3.77 1.83 9.30
CA HIS A 156 2.70 2.07 10.26
C HIS A 156 2.34 0.78 11.03
N ALA A 157 2.20 -0.34 10.34
CA ALA A 157 1.95 -1.62 10.99
C ALA A 157 3.09 -2.03 11.94
N LEU A 158 4.36 -1.80 11.56
CA LEU A 158 5.51 -2.05 12.43
C LEU A 158 5.47 -1.16 13.68
N ARG A 159 5.13 0.12 13.52
CA ARG A 159 4.96 1.08 14.62
C ARG A 159 3.83 0.65 15.57
N MET A 160 2.66 0.27 15.02
CA MET A 160 1.53 -0.22 15.80
C MET A 160 1.84 -1.51 16.57
N ALA A 161 2.74 -2.34 16.07
CA ALA A 161 3.23 -3.54 16.74
C ALA A 161 4.32 -3.25 17.81
N GLY A 162 4.74 -2.00 17.99
CA GLY A 162 5.80 -1.60 18.93
C GLY A 162 7.21 -1.88 18.42
N GLY A 163 7.43 -1.86 17.10
CA GLY A 163 8.71 -2.09 16.43
C GLY A 163 9.07 -3.57 16.27
N VAL A 164 10.14 -3.85 15.54
CA VAL A 164 10.55 -5.22 15.17
C VAL A 164 12.03 -5.54 15.44
N ALA A 165 12.85 -4.54 15.78
CA ALA A 165 14.28 -4.74 15.99
C ALA A 165 14.56 -5.85 17.01
N GLY A 166 15.38 -6.82 16.62
CA GLY A 166 15.74 -7.99 17.45
C GLY A 166 14.62 -9.01 17.67
N ARG A 167 13.44 -8.84 17.05
CA ARG A 167 12.29 -9.76 17.21
C ARG A 167 12.26 -10.84 16.13
N THR A 168 11.65 -11.97 16.45
CA THR A 168 11.22 -12.98 15.48
C THR A 168 9.83 -12.64 14.97
N VAL A 169 9.70 -12.53 13.65
CA VAL A 169 8.50 -12.04 12.98
C VAL A 169 7.94 -13.11 12.05
N LEU A 170 6.61 -13.23 12.00
CA LEU A 170 5.88 -13.95 10.96
C LEU A 170 5.01 -12.98 10.18
N VAL A 171 5.05 -13.06 8.86
CA VAL A 171 4.12 -12.36 7.96
C VAL A 171 3.17 -13.38 7.35
N THR A 172 1.86 -13.21 7.53
CA THR A 172 0.84 -14.06 6.92
C THR A 172 0.18 -13.32 5.74
N GLY A 173 0.24 -13.93 4.55
CA GLY A 173 -0.12 -13.27 3.29
C GLY A 173 1.04 -12.48 2.69
N CYS A 174 1.55 -12.97 1.55
CA CYS A 174 2.71 -12.40 0.83
C CYS A 174 2.27 -11.66 -0.45
N GLY A 175 1.10 -11.01 -0.43
CA GLY A 175 0.70 -10.00 -1.42
C GLY A 175 1.55 -8.72 -1.29
N PRO A 176 1.31 -7.68 -2.09
CA PRO A 176 2.14 -6.47 -2.11
C PRO A 176 2.40 -5.85 -0.72
N ILE A 177 1.39 -5.77 0.14
CA ILE A 177 1.55 -5.24 1.51
C ILE A 177 2.38 -6.18 2.38
N GLY A 178 2.13 -7.51 2.34
CA GLY A 178 2.93 -8.47 3.10
C GLY A 178 4.39 -8.50 2.67
N LEU A 179 4.67 -8.31 1.39
CA LEU A 179 6.05 -8.16 0.88
C LEU A 179 6.71 -6.88 1.39
N CYS A 180 5.99 -5.74 1.41
CA CYS A 180 6.48 -4.50 2.01
C CYS A 180 6.75 -4.67 3.52
N VAL A 181 5.86 -5.34 4.26
CA VAL A 181 6.05 -5.65 5.69
C VAL A 181 7.29 -6.53 5.90
N ALA A 182 7.46 -7.60 5.10
CA ALA A 182 8.63 -8.48 5.21
C ALA A 182 9.93 -7.73 4.93
N ALA A 183 9.95 -6.92 3.87
CA ALA A 183 11.11 -6.10 3.50
C ALA A 183 11.43 -5.05 4.59
N ALA A 184 10.41 -4.33 5.10
CA ALA A 184 10.58 -3.36 6.17
C ALA A 184 11.07 -4.01 7.47
N CYS A 185 10.55 -5.19 7.85
CA CYS A 185 11.02 -5.93 9.01
C CYS A 185 12.51 -6.29 8.89
N ALA A 186 12.94 -6.78 7.71
CA ALA A 186 14.33 -7.12 7.46
C ALA A 186 15.23 -5.87 7.54
N ALA A 187 14.83 -4.77 6.90
CA ALA A 187 15.56 -3.50 6.89
C ALA A 187 15.64 -2.85 8.27
N GLN A 188 14.60 -2.98 9.11
CA GLN A 188 14.57 -2.44 10.48
C GLN A 188 15.14 -3.40 11.54
N GLY A 189 15.89 -4.43 11.13
CA GLY A 189 16.70 -5.25 12.03
C GLY A 189 15.90 -6.29 12.84
N ALA A 190 14.81 -6.83 12.29
CA ALA A 190 14.21 -8.05 12.85
C ALA A 190 15.25 -9.17 12.90
N ALA A 191 15.31 -9.91 14.01
CA ALA A 191 16.24 -11.02 14.17
C ALA A 191 15.97 -12.14 13.15
N ARG A 192 14.72 -12.29 12.77
CA ARG A 192 14.26 -13.28 11.78
C ARG A 192 12.88 -12.87 11.26
N VAL A 193 12.71 -12.98 9.95
CA VAL A 193 11.41 -12.82 9.28
C VAL A 193 11.06 -14.14 8.61
N ASP A 194 9.94 -14.73 8.96
CA ASP A 194 9.35 -15.86 8.26
C ASP A 194 8.04 -15.41 7.60
N ALA A 195 7.60 -16.14 6.57
CA ALA A 195 6.39 -15.76 5.85
C ALA A 195 5.52 -17.00 5.53
N THR A 196 4.22 -16.77 5.39
CA THR A 196 3.27 -17.84 4.96
C THR A 196 2.29 -17.29 3.93
N ASP A 197 2.02 -18.10 2.91
CA ASP A 197 1.03 -17.83 1.88
C ASP A 197 0.43 -19.15 1.37
N ALA A 198 -0.75 -19.09 0.75
CA ALA A 198 -1.40 -20.27 0.14
C ALA A 198 -0.75 -20.67 -1.19
N LEU A 199 -0.02 -19.75 -1.84
CA LEU A 199 0.56 -19.91 -3.17
C LEU A 199 2.09 -19.88 -3.10
N GLU A 200 2.77 -20.59 -4.02
CA GLU A 200 4.23 -20.64 -4.05
C GLU A 200 4.85 -19.34 -4.60
N GLY A 201 4.28 -18.74 -5.64
CA GLY A 201 4.80 -17.51 -6.23
C GLY A 201 5.00 -16.36 -5.22
N PRO A 202 4.00 -16.04 -4.34
CA PRO A 202 4.17 -15.10 -3.24
C PRO A 202 5.29 -15.48 -2.26
N LEU A 203 5.46 -16.79 -1.96
CA LEU A 203 6.51 -17.26 -1.06
C LEU A 203 7.92 -17.07 -1.66
N ASP A 204 8.09 -17.28 -2.97
CA ASP A 204 9.36 -17.03 -3.67
C ASP A 204 9.71 -15.53 -3.59
N ARG A 205 8.74 -14.66 -3.80
CA ARG A 205 8.94 -13.21 -3.66
C ARG A 205 9.27 -12.81 -2.23
N ALA A 206 8.61 -13.40 -1.23
CA ALA A 206 8.92 -13.13 0.18
C ALA A 206 10.38 -13.49 0.52
N ARG A 207 10.92 -14.61 -0.01
CA ARG A 207 12.35 -14.97 0.11
C ARG A 207 13.25 -13.90 -0.51
N SER A 208 12.85 -13.34 -1.66
CA SER A 208 13.65 -12.33 -2.38
C SER A 208 13.75 -11.00 -1.66
N VAL A 209 12.83 -10.71 -0.72
CA VAL A 209 12.78 -9.48 0.07
C VAL A 209 13.13 -9.68 1.55
N GLY A 210 13.70 -10.84 1.92
CA GLY A 210 14.29 -11.03 3.24
C GLY A 210 13.63 -12.08 4.14
N ALA A 211 12.60 -12.80 3.70
CA ALA A 211 12.04 -13.91 4.48
C ALA A 211 13.04 -15.08 4.54
N ALA A 212 13.40 -15.51 5.77
CA ALA A 212 14.37 -16.57 6.02
C ALA A 212 13.76 -17.96 5.81
N THR A 213 12.50 -18.14 6.20
CA THR A 213 11.73 -19.37 5.98
C THR A 213 10.33 -19.02 5.50
N THR A 214 9.84 -19.84 4.60
CA THR A 214 8.47 -19.69 4.09
C THR A 214 7.68 -20.97 4.31
N TYR A 215 6.39 -20.83 4.56
CA TYR A 215 5.47 -21.93 4.80
C TYR A 215 4.28 -21.81 3.86
N ARG A 216 3.93 -22.89 3.20
CA ARG A 216 2.71 -22.94 2.40
C ARG A 216 1.51 -23.19 3.30
N ALA A 217 0.64 -22.22 3.42
CA ALA A 217 -0.54 -22.28 4.28
C ALA A 217 -1.43 -23.48 3.93
N GLY A 218 -1.84 -24.22 4.97
CA GLY A 218 -2.64 -25.45 4.79
C GLY A 218 -1.85 -26.68 4.35
N VAL A 219 -0.56 -26.58 4.11
CA VAL A 219 0.34 -27.68 3.70
C VAL A 219 1.44 -27.88 4.74
N ASP A 220 2.17 -26.80 5.07
CA ASP A 220 3.28 -26.87 5.99
C ASP A 220 2.85 -26.56 7.43
N ASP A 221 3.54 -27.17 8.39
CA ASP A 221 3.35 -26.87 9.81
C ASP A 221 4.05 -25.57 10.20
N VAL A 222 3.27 -24.49 10.33
CA VAL A 222 3.76 -23.21 10.85
C VAL A 222 3.99 -23.31 12.35
N PRO A 223 5.18 -22.96 12.88
CA PRO A 223 5.50 -23.09 14.29
C PRO A 223 4.48 -22.35 15.20
N ALA A 224 3.98 -23.07 16.20
CA ALA A 224 3.08 -22.49 17.20
C ALA A 224 3.88 -21.81 18.33
N THR A 225 3.39 -20.67 18.82
CA THR A 225 3.98 -19.96 19.98
C THR A 225 5.46 -19.60 19.79
N ALA A 226 5.86 -19.26 18.56
CA ALA A 226 7.26 -19.10 18.16
C ALA A 226 7.66 -17.65 17.83
N TYR A 227 6.71 -16.78 17.50
CA TYR A 227 7.01 -15.45 17.01
C TYR A 227 6.66 -14.35 18.01
N ASP A 228 7.53 -13.38 18.16
CA ASP A 228 7.30 -12.20 19.00
C ASP A 228 6.16 -11.34 18.45
N THR A 229 6.15 -11.20 17.12
CA THR A 229 5.17 -10.40 16.39
C THR A 229 4.70 -11.17 15.15
N VAL A 230 3.40 -11.10 14.87
CA VAL A 230 2.82 -11.61 13.62
C VAL A 230 2.06 -10.49 12.94
N PHE A 231 2.37 -10.26 11.65
CA PHE A 231 1.62 -9.33 10.78
C PHE A 231 0.66 -10.14 9.93
N GLU A 232 -0.63 -9.90 10.09
CA GLU A 232 -1.65 -10.52 9.26
C GLU A 232 -2.00 -9.58 8.10
N CYS A 233 -1.54 -9.94 6.89
CA CYS A 233 -1.65 -9.11 5.68
C CYS A 233 -2.57 -9.70 4.60
N SER A 234 -3.16 -10.87 4.86
CA SER A 234 -4.00 -11.55 3.86
C SER A 234 -5.49 -11.18 3.94
N GLY A 235 -5.97 -10.76 5.12
CA GLY A 235 -7.39 -10.57 5.38
C GLY A 235 -8.23 -11.86 5.34
N ALA A 236 -7.60 -13.03 5.52
CA ALA A 236 -8.27 -14.32 5.52
C ALA A 236 -8.48 -14.85 6.95
N ALA A 237 -9.71 -15.21 7.31
CA ALA A 237 -10.03 -15.70 8.65
C ALA A 237 -9.17 -16.90 9.11
N PRO A 238 -8.82 -17.89 8.26
CA PRO A 238 -7.87 -18.94 8.63
C PRO A 238 -6.48 -18.41 8.97
N ALA A 239 -6.00 -17.37 8.28
CA ALA A 239 -4.69 -16.77 8.54
C ALA A 239 -4.68 -16.00 9.87
N VAL A 240 -5.77 -15.30 10.23
CA VAL A 240 -5.94 -14.69 11.57
C VAL A 240 -5.85 -15.76 12.67
N SER A 241 -6.54 -16.88 12.48
CA SER A 241 -6.47 -18.01 13.42
C SER A 241 -5.05 -18.60 13.51
N GLN A 242 -4.33 -18.69 12.38
CA GLN A 242 -2.93 -19.12 12.32
C GLN A 242 -2.02 -18.11 13.03
N ALA A 243 -2.21 -16.80 12.81
CA ALA A 243 -1.45 -15.74 13.48
C ALA A 243 -1.54 -15.85 15.02
N LEU A 244 -2.76 -16.00 15.53
CA LEU A 244 -3.03 -16.20 16.96
C LEU A 244 -2.40 -17.50 17.51
N ARG A 245 -2.30 -18.55 16.71
CA ARG A 245 -1.64 -19.81 17.09
C ARG A 245 -0.12 -19.64 17.12
N SER A 246 0.46 -18.92 16.16
CA SER A 246 1.89 -18.81 15.95
C SER A 246 2.57 -17.76 16.85
N VAL A 247 1.86 -16.69 17.24
CA VAL A 247 2.39 -15.68 18.14
C VAL A 247 2.69 -16.31 19.53
N ARG A 248 3.79 -15.88 20.16
CA ARG A 248 4.13 -16.32 21.53
C ARG A 248 3.18 -15.77 22.59
N ARG A 249 3.33 -16.22 23.83
CA ARG A 249 2.63 -15.62 25.00
C ARG A 249 3.07 -14.18 25.17
N ALA A 250 2.11 -13.31 25.48
CA ALA A 250 2.29 -11.86 25.57
C ALA A 250 2.94 -11.24 24.29
N GLY A 251 2.79 -11.89 23.13
CA GLY A 251 3.22 -11.36 21.85
C GLY A 251 2.17 -10.48 21.19
N THR A 252 2.48 -9.95 20.01
CA THR A 252 1.61 -9.01 19.28
C THR A 252 1.17 -9.59 17.94
N VAL A 253 -0.11 -9.47 17.61
CA VAL A 253 -0.64 -9.66 16.25
C VAL A 253 -1.12 -8.31 15.74
N ALA A 254 -0.56 -7.85 14.63
CA ALA A 254 -0.96 -6.65 13.91
C ALA A 254 -1.81 -7.05 12.69
N GLN A 255 -3.07 -6.66 12.68
CA GLN A 255 -4.02 -6.92 11.58
C GLN A 255 -3.92 -5.79 10.56
N VAL A 256 -3.36 -6.09 9.40
CA VAL A 256 -3.19 -5.16 8.26
C VAL A 256 -4.16 -5.53 7.14
N GLY A 257 -4.33 -6.84 6.89
CA GLY A 257 -5.25 -7.33 5.87
C GLY A 257 -6.70 -7.05 6.24
N MET A 258 -7.46 -6.48 5.30
CA MET A 258 -8.88 -6.19 5.49
C MET A 258 -9.69 -7.50 5.39
N LEU A 259 -10.39 -7.86 6.46
CA LEU A 259 -11.35 -8.97 6.43
C LEU A 259 -12.63 -8.56 5.67
N PRO A 260 -13.37 -9.51 5.09
CA PRO A 260 -14.68 -9.22 4.51
C PRO A 260 -15.63 -8.56 5.52
N ASP A 261 -16.46 -7.62 5.05
CA ASP A 261 -17.49 -6.96 5.87
C ASP A 261 -18.70 -7.88 6.11
N GLN A 262 -18.42 -9.03 6.73
CA GLN A 262 -19.43 -9.98 7.19
C GLN A 262 -18.84 -10.84 8.31
N PRO A 263 -19.66 -11.45 9.18
CA PRO A 263 -19.17 -12.35 10.22
C PRO A 263 -18.34 -13.51 9.66
N VAL A 264 -17.12 -13.67 10.16
CA VAL A 264 -16.22 -14.77 9.79
C VAL A 264 -15.77 -15.54 11.03
N GLY A 265 -15.54 -16.84 10.89
CA GLY A 265 -15.09 -17.71 11.98
C GLY A 265 -13.59 -17.56 12.24
N VAL A 266 -13.21 -17.07 13.43
CA VAL A 266 -11.82 -17.01 13.90
C VAL A 266 -11.71 -17.70 15.26
N ASN A 267 -10.66 -18.53 15.44
CA ASN A 267 -10.40 -19.15 16.74
C ASN A 267 -9.66 -18.18 17.68
N LEU A 268 -10.39 -17.58 18.62
CA LEU A 268 -9.86 -16.62 19.60
C LEU A 268 -9.36 -17.29 20.90
N ALA A 269 -9.42 -18.61 21.07
CA ALA A 269 -8.94 -19.26 22.30
C ALA A 269 -7.45 -18.97 22.59
N PRO A 270 -6.52 -18.99 21.60
CA PRO A 270 -5.13 -18.61 21.83
C PRO A 270 -4.94 -17.12 22.18
N PHE A 271 -5.80 -16.23 21.71
CA PHE A 271 -5.78 -14.80 22.07
C PHE A 271 -5.89 -14.62 23.58
N VAL A 272 -6.90 -15.25 24.19
CA VAL A 272 -7.13 -15.18 25.66
C VAL A 272 -6.05 -15.93 26.42
N SER A 273 -5.77 -17.21 26.06
CA SER A 273 -4.89 -18.08 26.85
C SER A 273 -3.41 -17.68 26.80
N LYS A 274 -3.01 -16.83 25.86
CA LYS A 274 -1.65 -16.30 25.71
C LYS A 274 -1.53 -14.82 26.02
N GLU A 275 -2.62 -14.14 26.39
CA GLU A 275 -2.65 -12.68 26.62
C GLU A 275 -2.05 -11.89 25.45
N VAL A 276 -2.51 -12.19 24.23
CA VAL A 276 -1.98 -11.58 23.01
C VAL A 276 -2.47 -10.14 22.88
N THR A 277 -1.58 -9.21 22.53
CA THR A 277 -1.98 -7.90 22.02
C THR A 277 -2.44 -8.06 20.57
N PHE A 278 -3.69 -7.70 20.26
CA PHE A 278 -4.24 -7.71 18.91
C PHE A 278 -4.60 -6.29 18.51
N THR A 279 -3.91 -5.74 17.49
CA THR A 279 -4.06 -4.35 17.07
C THR A 279 -4.42 -4.26 15.59
N GLY A 280 -5.35 -3.36 15.25
CA GLY A 280 -5.65 -3.02 13.85
C GLY A 280 -4.70 -1.97 13.31
N CYS A 281 -4.39 -2.05 12.02
CA CYS A 281 -3.53 -1.09 11.31
C CYS A 281 -4.28 -0.62 10.07
N PHE A 282 -4.52 0.69 9.97
CA PHE A 282 -5.24 1.28 8.86
C PHE A 282 -4.43 2.38 8.19
N ARG A 283 -4.08 2.19 6.90
CA ARG A 283 -3.28 3.17 6.15
C ARG A 283 -1.98 3.54 6.89
N PHE A 284 -1.65 4.83 6.95
CA PHE A 284 -0.51 5.41 7.67
C PHE A 284 -0.83 6.87 8.02
N ASP A 285 -0.07 7.47 8.95
CA ASP A 285 -0.19 8.88 9.31
C ASP A 285 0.91 9.74 8.65
N ASP A 286 2.15 9.59 9.08
CA ASP A 286 3.31 10.37 8.62
C ASP A 286 4.47 9.51 8.11
N GLU A 287 4.31 8.20 8.09
CA GLU A 287 5.38 7.23 7.77
C GLU A 287 5.88 7.30 6.33
N ILE A 288 5.28 8.11 5.46
CA ILE A 288 5.71 8.21 4.06
C ILE A 288 7.12 8.79 3.91
N ASP A 289 7.53 9.71 4.80
CA ASP A 289 8.87 10.27 4.78
C ASP A 289 9.91 9.20 5.17
N GLU A 290 9.62 8.40 6.20
CA GLU A 290 10.43 7.25 6.61
C GLU A 290 10.48 6.17 5.51
N ALA A 291 9.37 5.94 4.81
CA ALA A 291 9.33 4.99 3.69
C ALA A 291 10.26 5.40 2.54
N ILE A 292 10.30 6.68 2.19
CA ILE A 292 11.19 7.21 1.16
C ILE A 292 12.65 7.08 1.57
N GLU A 293 12.99 7.41 2.82
CA GLU A 293 14.33 7.24 3.36
C GLU A 293 14.75 5.76 3.35
N LEU A 294 13.84 4.86 3.74
CA LEU A 294 14.09 3.42 3.76
C LEU A 294 14.31 2.88 2.34
N LEU A 295 13.52 3.32 1.35
CA LEU A 295 13.72 2.94 -0.06
C LEU A 295 15.07 3.40 -0.60
N ALA A 296 15.51 4.60 -0.24
CA ALA A 296 16.81 5.11 -0.65
C ALA A 296 17.98 4.35 0.00
N ALA A 297 17.83 3.97 1.27
CA ALA A 297 18.86 3.23 2.02
C ALA A 297 18.89 1.73 1.66
N HIS A 298 17.77 1.15 1.23
CA HIS A 298 17.56 -0.27 0.97
C HIS A 298 16.95 -0.51 -0.42
N PRO A 299 17.72 -0.33 -1.51
CA PRO A 299 17.21 -0.44 -2.89
C PRO A 299 16.68 -1.84 -3.22
N GLU A 300 17.04 -2.87 -2.46
CA GLU A 300 16.51 -4.24 -2.59
C GLU A 300 15.00 -4.31 -2.31
N ILE A 301 14.41 -3.36 -1.58
CA ILE A 301 12.96 -3.27 -1.34
C ILE A 301 12.21 -3.11 -2.66
N ALA A 302 12.81 -2.47 -3.67
CA ALA A 302 12.21 -2.33 -4.99
C ALA A 302 11.90 -3.68 -5.68
N ARG A 303 12.47 -4.82 -5.21
CA ARG A 303 12.11 -6.16 -5.68
C ARG A 303 10.65 -6.54 -5.41
N VAL A 304 9.96 -5.80 -4.56
CA VAL A 304 8.49 -5.91 -4.39
C VAL A 304 7.76 -5.60 -5.70
N ILE A 305 8.32 -4.69 -6.53
CA ILE A 305 7.81 -4.43 -7.89
C ILE A 305 8.24 -5.57 -8.79
N THR A 306 7.27 -6.30 -9.33
CA THR A 306 7.51 -7.42 -10.24
C THR A 306 7.26 -7.06 -11.70
N HIS A 307 6.41 -6.07 -11.95
CA HIS A 307 6.03 -5.65 -13.30
C HIS A 307 5.92 -4.13 -13.38
N VAL A 308 6.47 -3.57 -14.45
CA VAL A 308 6.23 -2.18 -14.86
C VAL A 308 5.61 -2.24 -16.25
N ILE A 309 4.35 -1.79 -16.39
CA ILE A 309 3.54 -1.95 -17.60
C ILE A 309 3.08 -0.57 -18.08
N PRO A 310 3.24 -0.24 -19.39
CA PRO A 310 2.78 1.05 -19.91
C PRO A 310 1.27 1.25 -19.79
N ALA A 311 0.84 2.49 -19.55
CA ALA A 311 -0.57 2.86 -19.41
C ALA A 311 -1.43 2.48 -20.63
N ASP A 312 -0.86 2.40 -21.82
CA ASP A 312 -1.55 1.93 -23.03
C ASP A 312 -1.90 0.42 -22.95
N ARG A 313 -1.31 -0.32 -22.01
CA ARG A 313 -1.60 -1.72 -21.70
C ARG A 313 -2.20 -1.89 -20.31
N VAL A 314 -2.90 -0.87 -19.81
CA VAL A 314 -3.40 -0.85 -18.41
C VAL A 314 -4.32 -2.02 -18.10
N GLN A 315 -5.14 -2.48 -19.05
CA GLN A 315 -5.99 -3.66 -18.84
C GLN A 315 -5.16 -4.88 -18.45
N GLU A 316 -4.08 -5.14 -19.18
CA GLU A 316 -3.13 -6.22 -18.88
C GLU A 316 -2.46 -6.01 -17.50
N ALA A 317 -2.13 -4.77 -17.14
CA ALA A 317 -1.55 -4.46 -15.85
C ALA A 317 -2.52 -4.84 -14.70
N PHE A 318 -3.81 -4.55 -14.83
CA PHE A 318 -4.84 -4.93 -13.85
C PHE A 318 -5.07 -6.45 -13.80
N ASP A 319 -5.08 -7.12 -14.95
CA ASP A 319 -5.22 -8.58 -15.03
C ASP A 319 -4.02 -9.29 -14.35
N ILE A 320 -2.79 -8.83 -14.57
CA ILE A 320 -1.58 -9.34 -13.92
C ILE A 320 -1.60 -9.01 -12.42
N ALA A 321 -1.99 -7.80 -12.03
CA ALA A 321 -2.04 -7.40 -10.62
C ALA A 321 -3.04 -8.24 -9.80
N ARG A 322 -4.12 -8.73 -10.44
CA ARG A 322 -5.10 -9.64 -9.83
C ARG A 322 -4.55 -11.04 -9.62
N ASP A 323 -3.58 -11.49 -10.41
CA ASP A 323 -3.01 -12.84 -10.30
C ASP A 323 -1.84 -12.86 -9.31
N SER A 324 -2.15 -13.15 -8.04
CA SER A 324 -1.16 -13.24 -6.97
C SER A 324 -0.09 -14.32 -7.20
N GLN A 325 -0.33 -15.34 -8.03
CA GLN A 325 0.68 -16.33 -8.38
C GLN A 325 1.81 -15.71 -9.21
N GLN A 326 1.47 -14.77 -10.10
CA GLN A 326 2.42 -14.17 -11.03
C GLN A 326 3.02 -12.86 -10.52
N SER A 327 2.25 -12.05 -9.79
CA SER A 327 2.67 -10.68 -9.42
C SER A 327 2.82 -10.45 -7.92
N GLY A 328 3.79 -9.60 -7.58
CA GLY A 328 3.84 -8.79 -6.38
C GLY A 328 3.19 -7.43 -6.66
N LYS A 329 3.92 -6.32 -6.46
CA LYS A 329 3.44 -5.00 -6.90
C LYS A 329 3.57 -4.86 -8.41
N VAL A 330 2.47 -4.45 -9.05
CA VAL A 330 2.45 -4.02 -10.44
C VAL A 330 2.38 -2.50 -10.47
N VAL A 331 3.24 -1.89 -11.28
CA VAL A 331 3.33 -0.45 -11.46
C VAL A 331 2.99 -0.11 -12.91
N VAL A 332 2.18 0.91 -13.11
CA VAL A 332 1.85 1.46 -14.44
C VAL A 332 2.79 2.62 -14.73
N SER A 333 3.53 2.58 -15.85
CA SER A 333 4.28 3.74 -16.36
C SER A 333 3.34 4.63 -17.19
N LEU A 334 3.25 5.91 -16.80
CA LEU A 334 2.22 6.86 -17.26
C LEU A 334 2.77 7.76 -18.37
N TRP A 335 2.60 7.36 -19.64
CA TRP A 335 2.88 8.18 -20.86
C TRP A 335 4.17 9.02 -20.75
N LEU A 336 5.31 8.38 -20.42
CA LEU A 336 6.59 9.06 -20.13
C LEU A 336 7.13 9.87 -21.34
N ASP A 337 6.78 9.46 -22.56
CA ASP A 337 7.28 10.01 -23.83
C ASP A 337 6.28 10.98 -24.50
N SER A 338 5.23 11.41 -23.79
CA SER A 338 4.18 12.28 -24.34
C SER A 338 4.44 13.77 -24.12
#